data_57ee37442d2281ba09a3e53b1e14372e
#
_entry.id   57ee37442d2281ba09a3e53b1e14372e
#
_cell.length_a   1.000
_cell.length_b   1.000
_cell.length_c   1.000
_cell.angle_alpha   90.00
_cell.angle_beta   90.00
_cell.angle_gamma   90.00
#
_symmetry.space_group_name_H-M   'P 1'
#
loop_
_entity.id
_entity.type
_entity.pdbx_description
1 polymer ?
#
loop_
_entity_poly.entity_id
_entity_poly.type
_entity_poly.pdbx_seq_one_letter_code
_entity_poly.pdbx_strand_id
1 'polypeptide(L)'
;VCSSDLLSVHAATAAPSIATSIDGALKSISQPQRLSSVFEAVAVLTAISLVPSVLIMTTCFLRFVIVLGLLRQALALQQTPPNHVLISLALVLTFFVMAPTLNEINETAVKPYRENTLKIDEFLPKAAVPVRGFLLRQTRKRELAFTIRMARTPIPKNEEEVPFIVLVTAFVLSELKTGFQMGFLL
;
A
#
# COMPACT_ATOMS: atom_id res chain seq x y z
N VAL A 1 -31.55 -56.39 -54.91
CA VAL A 1 -32.64 -55.63 -54.31
C VAL A 1 -32.30 -55.52 -52.80
N CYS A 2 -32.19 -54.36 -52.31
CA CYS A 2 -32.23 -54.00 -50.91
C CYS A 2 -30.93 -53.97 -50.12
N SER A 3 -30.68 -52.80 -49.48
CA SER A 3 -29.93 -52.53 -48.24
C SER A 3 -28.44 -52.28 -48.33
N SER A 4 -28.08 -51.10 -48.77
CA SER A 4 -26.77 -50.51 -48.51
C SER A 4 -26.76 -49.00 -48.30
N ASP A 5 -27.87 -48.42 -47.78
CA ASP A 5 -27.94 -46.94 -47.56
C ASP A 5 -28.26 -46.52 -46.14
N LEU A 6 -27.70 -47.20 -45.11
CA LEU A 6 -27.94 -46.82 -43.71
C LEU A 6 -26.67 -46.68 -42.83
N LEU A 7 -25.50 -46.41 -43.42
CA LEU A 7 -24.28 -46.28 -42.63
C LEU A 7 -23.47 -44.99 -42.87
N SER A 8 -24.12 -43.90 -43.32
CA SER A 8 -23.38 -42.65 -43.61
C SER A 8 -23.92 -41.37 -42.92
N VAL A 9 -24.60 -41.49 -41.81
CA VAL A 9 -25.07 -40.29 -41.06
C VAL A 9 -24.72 -40.38 -39.57
N HIS A 10 -23.47 -40.60 -39.24
CA HIS A 10 -23.00 -40.35 -37.88
C HIS A 10 -21.49 -40.11 -37.87
N ALA A 11 -21.06 -39.06 -38.54
CA ALA A 11 -19.71 -38.56 -38.32
C ALA A 11 -19.71 -37.05 -38.56
N ALA A 12 -19.80 -36.29 -37.52
CA ALA A 12 -19.20 -34.98 -37.34
C ALA A 12 -20.05 -34.06 -36.47
N THR A 13 -20.27 -34.44 -35.24
CA THR A 13 -20.35 -33.40 -34.19
C THR A 13 -18.97 -33.30 -33.57
N ALA A 14 -18.07 -32.61 -34.30
CA ALA A 14 -16.78 -32.26 -33.79
C ALA A 14 -16.99 -31.31 -32.60
N ALA A 15 -16.70 -31.81 -31.41
CA ALA A 15 -16.50 -30.96 -30.25
C ALA A 15 -15.47 -29.89 -30.61
N PRO A 16 -15.73 -28.60 -30.34
CA PRO A 16 -14.72 -27.59 -30.59
C PRO A 16 -13.45 -27.97 -29.85
N SER A 17 -12.37 -28.17 -30.59
CA SER A 17 -11.12 -28.60 -30.02
C SER A 17 -10.66 -27.51 -29.03
N ILE A 18 -10.15 -27.92 -27.86
CA ILE A 18 -9.64 -27.03 -26.84
C ILE A 18 -8.65 -26.01 -27.44
N ALA A 19 -7.94 -26.43 -28.50
CA ALA A 19 -7.07 -25.56 -29.30
C ALA A 19 -7.82 -24.36 -29.92
N THR A 20 -9.00 -24.55 -30.46
CA THR A 20 -9.81 -23.46 -31.06
C THR A 20 -10.33 -22.49 -30.00
N SER A 21 -10.63 -23.00 -28.80
CA SER A 21 -11.03 -22.19 -27.65
C SER A 21 -9.87 -21.36 -27.10
N ILE A 22 -8.66 -21.94 -27.08
CA ILE A 22 -7.44 -21.23 -26.65
C ILE A 22 -7.03 -20.17 -27.68
N ASP A 23 -7.08 -20.47 -28.98
CA ASP A 23 -6.81 -19.52 -30.05
C ASP A 23 -7.82 -18.35 -30.07
N GLY A 24 -9.09 -18.63 -29.80
CA GLY A 24 -10.10 -17.61 -29.64
C GLY A 24 -9.85 -16.71 -28.43
N ALA A 25 -9.44 -17.28 -27.30
CA ALA A 25 -9.07 -16.56 -26.11
C ALA A 25 -7.78 -15.72 -26.31
N LEU A 26 -6.75 -16.29 -26.93
CA LEU A 26 -5.52 -15.57 -27.27
C LEU A 26 -5.77 -14.41 -28.25
N LYS A 27 -6.58 -14.63 -29.28
CA LYS A 27 -6.98 -13.57 -30.23
C LYS A 27 -7.81 -12.48 -29.59
N SER A 28 -8.64 -12.79 -28.59
CA SER A 28 -9.42 -11.80 -27.84
C SER A 28 -8.54 -10.97 -26.89
N ILE A 29 -7.46 -11.54 -26.39
CA ILE A 29 -6.49 -10.86 -25.52
C ILE A 29 -5.53 -9.97 -26.33
N SER A 30 -5.23 -10.35 -27.59
CA SER A 30 -4.28 -9.61 -28.44
C SER A 30 -4.86 -8.35 -29.11
N GLN A 31 -6.13 -8.01 -28.87
CA GLN A 31 -6.67 -6.72 -29.33
C GLN A 31 -6.09 -5.58 -28.48
N PRO A 32 -5.43 -4.58 -29.09
CA PRO A 32 -4.70 -3.52 -28.36
C PRO A 32 -5.59 -2.72 -27.40
N GLN A 33 -6.88 -2.58 -27.70
CA GLN A 33 -7.86 -1.90 -26.84
C GLN A 33 -8.22 -2.72 -25.58
N ARG A 34 -8.21 -4.04 -25.67
CA ARG A 34 -8.47 -4.91 -24.50
C ARG A 34 -7.22 -5.08 -23.63
N LEU A 35 -6.06 -5.09 -24.27
CA LEU A 35 -4.80 -5.10 -23.53
C LEU A 35 -4.65 -3.87 -22.63
N SER A 36 -4.97 -2.66 -23.15
CA SER A 36 -4.91 -1.44 -22.33
C SER A 36 -5.85 -1.50 -21.13
N SER A 37 -7.09 -1.98 -21.28
CA SER A 37 -8.05 -2.10 -20.18
C SER A 37 -7.63 -3.16 -19.15
N VAL A 38 -7.02 -4.26 -19.59
CA VAL A 38 -6.47 -5.30 -18.68
C VAL A 38 -5.29 -4.74 -17.90
N PHE A 39 -4.35 -4.04 -18.56
CA PHE A 39 -3.23 -3.38 -17.86
C PHE A 39 -3.72 -2.34 -16.86
N GLU A 40 -4.71 -1.54 -17.22
CA GLU A 40 -5.31 -0.55 -16.33
C GLU A 40 -5.96 -1.22 -15.11
N ALA A 41 -6.75 -2.28 -15.31
CA ALA A 41 -7.36 -3.04 -14.23
C ALA A 41 -6.31 -3.68 -13.30
N VAL A 42 -5.25 -4.26 -13.86
CA VAL A 42 -4.15 -4.85 -13.08
C VAL A 42 -3.40 -3.76 -12.32
N ALA A 43 -3.13 -2.61 -12.96
CA ALA A 43 -2.46 -1.49 -12.31
C ALA A 43 -3.28 -0.94 -11.13
N VAL A 44 -4.59 -0.77 -11.30
CA VAL A 44 -5.50 -0.32 -10.24
C VAL A 44 -5.55 -1.33 -9.10
N LEU A 45 -5.69 -2.63 -9.41
CA LEU A 45 -5.70 -3.68 -8.40
C LEU A 45 -4.39 -3.73 -7.62
N THR A 46 -3.26 -3.59 -8.32
CA THR A 46 -1.94 -3.54 -7.69
C THR A 46 -1.80 -2.30 -6.81
N ALA A 47 -2.24 -1.13 -7.28
CA ALA A 47 -2.23 0.10 -6.50
C ALA A 47 -3.04 -0.04 -5.21
N ILE A 48 -4.27 -0.57 -5.29
CA ILE A 48 -5.13 -0.81 -4.11
C ILE A 48 -4.47 -1.78 -3.12
N SER A 49 -3.79 -2.82 -3.63
CA SER A 49 -3.09 -3.81 -2.78
C SER A 49 -1.89 -3.22 -2.03
N LEU A 50 -1.28 -2.14 -2.55
CA LEU A 50 -0.15 -1.45 -1.91
C LEU A 50 -0.59 -0.43 -0.85
N VAL A 51 -1.84 0.04 -0.89
CA VAL A 51 -2.36 1.06 0.05
C VAL A 51 -2.12 0.68 1.53
N PRO A 52 -2.44 -0.54 2.01
CA PRO A 52 -2.20 -0.91 3.41
C PRO A 52 -0.74 -0.82 3.81
N SER A 53 0.18 -1.24 2.92
CA SER A 53 1.62 -1.19 3.19
C SER A 53 2.13 0.25 3.31
N VAL A 54 1.67 1.14 2.43
CA VAL A 54 2.01 2.57 2.49
C VAL A 54 1.48 3.20 3.78
N LEU A 55 0.25 2.89 4.18
CA LEU A 55 -0.34 3.38 5.43
C LEU A 55 0.48 2.95 6.66
N ILE A 56 0.88 1.68 6.73
CA ILE A 56 1.73 1.18 7.82
C ILE A 56 3.08 1.91 7.85
N MET A 57 3.68 2.16 6.68
CA MET A 57 4.98 2.83 6.57
C MET A 57 4.93 4.34 6.85
N THR A 58 3.77 4.99 6.68
CA THR A 58 3.60 6.43 6.90
C THR A 58 3.00 6.79 8.25
N THR A 59 2.71 5.80 9.09
CA THR A 59 2.16 5.98 10.43
C THR A 59 3.12 5.49 11.51
N CYS A 60 2.87 5.87 12.77
CA CYS A 60 3.64 5.39 13.91
C CYS A 60 3.34 3.93 14.32
N PHE A 61 2.58 3.19 13.52
CA PHE A 61 2.19 1.80 13.77
C PHE A 61 3.41 0.89 13.98
N LEU A 62 4.43 1.02 13.14
CA LEU A 62 5.64 0.23 13.20
C LEU A 62 6.36 0.37 14.55
N ARG A 63 6.44 1.60 15.08
CA ARG A 63 7.00 1.88 16.42
C ARG A 63 6.26 1.09 17.49
N PHE A 64 4.92 1.18 17.53
CA PHE A 64 4.13 0.50 18.56
C PHE A 64 4.24 -1.02 18.46
N VAL A 65 4.24 -1.60 17.27
CA VAL A 65 4.40 -3.05 17.10
C VAL A 65 5.75 -3.51 17.64
N ILE A 66 6.83 -2.79 17.36
CA ILE A 66 8.17 -3.15 17.83
C ILE A 66 8.24 -3.02 19.35
N VAL A 67 7.81 -1.89 19.90
CA VAL A 67 7.88 -1.64 21.35
C VAL A 67 7.04 -2.66 22.13
N LEU A 68 5.79 -2.91 21.72
CA LEU A 68 4.93 -3.89 22.36
C LEU A 68 5.47 -5.33 22.23
N GLY A 69 6.07 -5.65 21.08
CA GLY A 69 6.72 -6.93 20.86
C GLY A 69 7.92 -7.15 21.79
N LEU A 70 8.78 -6.14 21.93
CA LEU A 70 9.93 -6.18 22.82
C LEU A 70 9.51 -6.17 24.30
N LEU A 71 8.48 -5.41 24.68
CA LEU A 71 7.91 -5.42 26.02
C LEU A 71 7.40 -6.81 26.40
N ARG A 72 6.67 -7.48 25.51
CA ARG A 72 6.22 -8.88 25.74
C ARG A 72 7.39 -9.81 25.98
N GLN A 73 8.46 -9.63 25.20
CA GLN A 73 9.66 -10.45 25.30
C GLN A 73 10.42 -10.18 26.62
N ALA A 74 10.53 -8.90 27.04
CA ALA A 74 11.15 -8.50 28.29
C ALA A 74 10.43 -9.03 29.51
N LEU A 75 9.09 -9.16 29.44
CA LEU A 75 8.27 -9.75 30.50
C LEU A 75 8.30 -11.29 30.51
N ALA A 76 9.12 -11.93 29.68
CA ALA A 76 9.23 -13.38 29.51
C ALA A 76 7.88 -14.07 29.18
N LEU A 77 6.93 -13.33 28.63
CA LEU A 77 5.62 -13.83 28.22
C LEU A 77 5.75 -14.50 26.84
N GLN A 78 6.00 -15.81 26.83
CA GLN A 78 6.33 -16.53 25.60
C GLN A 78 5.22 -16.55 24.55
N GLN A 79 3.93 -16.60 24.96
CA GLN A 79 2.78 -16.68 24.04
C GLN A 79 1.57 -15.82 24.43
N THR A 80 1.54 -15.20 25.56
CA THR A 80 0.47 -14.33 26.05
C THR A 80 0.96 -12.90 26.24
N PRO A 81 0.25 -11.86 25.74
CA PRO A 81 -0.93 -11.91 24.87
C PRO A 81 -0.62 -12.37 23.43
N PRO A 82 -1.59 -12.99 22.71
CA PRO A 82 -1.39 -13.41 21.33
C PRO A 82 -1.13 -12.21 20.40
N ASN A 83 -0.49 -12.45 19.26
CA ASN A 83 -0.05 -11.38 18.33
C ASN A 83 -1.19 -10.47 17.86
N HIS A 84 -2.41 -11.01 17.70
CA HIS A 84 -3.56 -10.19 17.28
C HIS A 84 -3.90 -9.11 18.31
N VAL A 85 -3.76 -9.40 19.60
CA VAL A 85 -4.01 -8.42 20.68
C VAL A 85 -2.97 -7.30 20.64
N LEU A 86 -1.70 -7.63 20.41
CA LEU A 86 -0.64 -6.63 20.28
C LEU A 86 -0.85 -5.74 19.04
N ILE A 87 -1.23 -6.35 17.90
CA ILE A 87 -1.53 -5.62 16.67
C ILE A 87 -2.73 -4.70 16.87
N SER A 88 -3.80 -5.20 17.50
CA SER A 88 -5.00 -4.40 17.79
C SER A 88 -4.68 -3.22 18.70
N LEU A 89 -3.89 -3.46 19.76
CA LEU A 89 -3.44 -2.38 20.66
C LEU A 89 -2.57 -1.36 19.93
N ALA A 90 -1.62 -1.82 19.10
CA ALA A 90 -0.80 -0.95 18.27
C ALA A 90 -1.64 -0.08 17.33
N LEU A 91 -2.71 -0.64 16.72
CA LEU A 91 -3.63 0.11 15.87
C LEU A 91 -4.38 1.19 16.65
N VAL A 92 -4.91 0.87 17.83
CA VAL A 92 -5.61 1.84 18.69
C VAL A 92 -4.69 3.00 19.07
N LEU A 93 -3.46 2.68 19.52
CA LEU A 93 -2.46 3.68 19.87
C LEU A 93 -2.05 4.54 18.66
N THR A 94 -1.90 3.92 17.49
CA THR A 94 -1.61 4.62 16.24
C THR A 94 -2.70 5.60 15.89
N PHE A 95 -3.96 5.16 15.95
CA PHE A 95 -5.10 6.03 15.66
C PHE A 95 -5.16 7.22 16.63
N PHE A 96 -4.91 6.99 17.91
CA PHE A 96 -4.88 8.04 18.92
C PHE A 96 -3.79 9.10 18.63
N VAL A 97 -2.56 8.66 18.32
CA VAL A 97 -1.46 9.58 18.00
C VAL A 97 -1.67 10.29 16.66
N MET A 98 -2.30 9.61 15.68
CA MET A 98 -2.58 10.19 14.37
C MET A 98 -3.83 11.09 14.34
N ALA A 99 -4.64 11.11 15.40
CA ALA A 99 -5.89 11.86 15.46
C ALA A 99 -5.74 13.34 15.01
N PRO A 100 -4.76 14.14 15.48
CA PRO A 100 -4.59 15.51 15.02
C PRO A 100 -4.31 15.59 13.51
N THR A 101 -3.46 14.73 12.98
CA THR A 101 -3.14 14.69 11.54
C THR A 101 -4.34 14.26 10.71
N LEU A 102 -5.14 13.31 11.19
CA LEU A 102 -6.39 12.91 10.53
C LEU A 102 -7.42 14.05 10.51
N ASN A 103 -7.51 14.84 11.58
CA ASN A 103 -8.36 16.03 11.61
C ASN A 103 -7.89 17.09 10.60
N GLU A 104 -6.59 17.34 10.49
CA GLU A 104 -6.03 18.22 9.47
C GLU A 104 -6.37 17.72 8.05
N ILE A 105 -6.23 16.43 7.76
CA ILE A 105 -6.61 15.82 6.47
C ILE A 105 -8.11 16.02 6.21
N ASN A 106 -8.93 15.80 7.24
CA ASN A 106 -10.38 15.97 7.10
C ASN A 106 -10.74 17.42 6.72
N GLU A 107 -10.09 18.40 7.33
CA GLU A 107 -10.37 19.81 7.05
C GLU A 107 -9.79 20.28 5.72
N THR A 108 -8.59 19.86 5.37
CA THR A 108 -7.89 20.36 4.17
C THR A 108 -8.28 19.63 2.88
N ALA A 109 -8.70 18.36 2.96
CA ALA A 109 -8.99 17.55 1.79
C ALA A 109 -10.41 16.95 1.79
N VAL A 110 -10.83 16.28 2.90
CA VAL A 110 -12.09 15.52 2.90
C VAL A 110 -13.32 16.43 2.88
N LYS A 111 -13.37 17.47 3.73
CA LYS A 111 -14.48 18.42 3.75
C LYS A 111 -14.65 19.14 2.41
N PRO A 112 -13.60 19.79 1.84
CA PRO A 112 -13.72 20.46 0.55
C PRO A 112 -14.12 19.51 -0.59
N TYR A 113 -13.66 18.25 -0.54
CA TYR A 113 -14.08 17.24 -1.52
C TYR A 113 -15.57 16.90 -1.40
N ARG A 114 -16.08 16.73 -0.18
CA ARG A 114 -17.51 16.46 0.06
C ARG A 114 -18.42 17.64 -0.32
N GLU A 115 -17.92 18.85 -0.22
CA GLU A 115 -18.61 20.10 -0.61
C GLU A 115 -18.50 20.38 -2.12
N ASN A 116 -17.93 19.46 -2.90
CA ASN A 116 -17.67 19.60 -4.34
C ASN A 116 -16.85 20.86 -4.72
N THR A 117 -16.10 21.40 -3.78
CA THR A 117 -15.19 22.53 -4.01
C THR A 117 -13.80 22.09 -4.45
N LEU A 118 -13.50 20.78 -4.31
CA LEU A 118 -12.23 20.18 -4.65
C LEU A 118 -12.40 19.04 -5.68
N LYS A 119 -11.60 19.06 -6.71
CA LYS A 119 -11.55 17.97 -7.69
C LYS A 119 -10.72 16.79 -7.17
N ILE A 120 -10.99 15.60 -7.71
CA ILE A 120 -10.27 14.38 -7.32
C ILE A 120 -8.75 14.49 -7.55
N ASP A 121 -8.33 15.19 -8.60
CA ASP A 121 -6.91 15.39 -8.94
C ASP A 121 -6.17 16.26 -7.91
N GLU A 122 -6.90 17.14 -7.21
CA GLU A 122 -6.36 18.01 -6.16
C GLU A 122 -6.47 17.40 -4.77
N PHE A 123 -7.31 16.37 -4.60
CA PHE A 123 -7.51 15.72 -3.31
C PHE A 123 -6.23 15.11 -2.77
N LEU A 124 -5.53 14.33 -3.59
CA LEU A 124 -4.34 13.60 -3.18
C LEU A 124 -3.18 14.55 -2.78
N PRO A 125 -2.85 15.59 -3.56
CA PRO A 125 -1.86 16.58 -3.16
C PRO A 125 -2.21 17.29 -1.85
N LYS A 126 -3.47 17.69 -1.65
CA LYS A 126 -3.90 18.38 -0.42
C LYS A 126 -3.87 17.46 0.81
N ALA A 127 -4.29 16.20 0.66
CA ALA A 127 -4.21 15.20 1.72
C ALA A 127 -2.75 14.86 2.09
N ALA A 128 -1.82 14.95 1.15
CA ALA A 128 -0.41 14.68 1.39
C ALA A 128 0.29 15.74 2.27
N VAL A 129 -0.20 16.98 2.29
CA VAL A 129 0.43 18.08 3.07
C VAL A 129 0.44 17.79 4.57
N PRO A 130 -0.68 17.47 5.24
CA PRO A 130 -0.67 17.10 6.66
C PRO A 130 0.18 15.86 6.96
N VAL A 131 0.13 14.85 6.08
CA VAL A 131 0.95 13.64 6.21
C VAL A 131 2.43 13.99 6.16
N ARG A 132 2.84 14.82 5.20
CA ARG A 132 4.23 15.30 5.09
C ARG A 132 4.67 16.05 6.34
N GLY A 133 3.84 16.94 6.85
CA GLY A 133 4.09 17.66 8.10
C GLY A 133 4.27 16.72 9.29
N PHE A 134 3.44 15.68 9.40
CA PHE A 134 3.58 14.63 10.40
C PHE A 134 4.91 13.88 10.27
N LEU A 135 5.26 13.41 9.07
CA LEU A 135 6.49 12.70 8.81
C LEU A 135 7.72 13.54 9.18
N LEU A 136 7.74 14.83 8.82
CA LEU A 136 8.85 15.74 9.15
C LEU A 136 8.98 15.94 10.67
N ARG A 137 7.87 16.13 11.37
CA ARG A 137 7.88 16.29 12.85
C ARG A 137 8.40 15.05 13.59
N GLN A 138 8.13 13.85 13.06
CA GLN A 138 8.50 12.58 13.68
C GLN A 138 9.87 12.06 13.23
N THR A 139 10.39 12.52 12.10
CA THR A 139 11.68 12.08 11.56
C THR A 139 12.83 12.84 12.24
N ARG A 140 13.83 12.10 12.71
CA ARG A 140 15.03 12.70 13.26
C ARG A 140 15.89 13.32 12.15
N LYS A 141 16.39 14.52 12.37
CA LYS A 141 17.22 15.25 11.38
C LYS A 141 18.43 14.45 10.90
N ARG A 142 18.99 13.61 11.77
CA ARG A 142 20.15 12.76 11.46
C ARG A 142 19.81 11.68 10.43
N GLU A 143 18.68 11.01 10.60
CA GLU A 143 18.19 9.98 9.69
C GLU A 143 17.74 10.58 8.37
N LEU A 144 17.13 11.75 8.39
CA LEU A 144 16.78 12.51 7.18
C LEU A 144 18.03 12.87 6.37
N ALA A 145 19.05 13.45 7.02
CA ALA A 145 20.31 13.79 6.37
C ALA A 145 21.03 12.56 5.80
N PHE A 146 20.99 11.44 6.51
CA PHE A 146 21.56 10.18 6.06
C PHE A 146 20.86 9.68 4.79
N THR A 147 19.52 9.68 4.78
CA THR A 147 18.71 9.19 3.64
C THR A 147 18.87 10.08 2.41
N ILE A 148 18.96 11.42 2.58
CA ILE A 148 19.23 12.37 1.48
C ILE A 148 20.57 12.05 0.83
N ARG A 149 21.62 11.79 1.65
CA ARG A 149 22.94 11.41 1.13
C ARG A 149 22.92 10.08 0.38
N MET A 150 22.19 9.08 0.90
CA MET A 150 22.03 7.77 0.22
C MET A 150 21.32 7.91 -1.11
N ALA A 151 20.29 8.73 -1.18
CA ALA A 151 19.52 8.99 -2.39
C ALA A 151 20.28 9.81 -3.45
N ARG A 152 21.48 10.31 -3.12
CA ARG A 152 22.30 11.18 -3.98
C ARG A 152 21.51 12.38 -4.53
N THR A 153 20.50 12.82 -3.79
CA THR A 153 19.69 13.98 -4.14
C THR A 153 20.44 15.24 -3.73
N PRO A 154 20.36 16.33 -4.50
CA PRO A 154 20.90 17.61 -4.06
C PRO A 154 20.31 17.98 -2.71
N ILE A 155 21.13 18.56 -1.84
CA ILE A 155 20.69 18.94 -0.49
C ILE A 155 19.56 19.97 -0.64
N PRO A 156 18.34 19.65 -0.20
CA PRO A 156 17.21 20.57 -0.32
C PRO A 156 17.45 21.79 0.57
N LYS A 157 17.10 22.97 0.07
CA LYS A 157 17.20 24.23 0.81
C LYS A 157 16.18 24.30 1.95
N ASN A 158 15.01 23.70 1.73
CA ASN A 158 13.91 23.65 2.67
C ASN A 158 13.45 22.20 2.90
N GLU A 159 12.91 21.93 4.07
CA GLU A 159 12.34 20.61 4.43
C GLU A 159 11.16 20.21 3.50
N GLU A 160 10.51 21.18 2.87
CA GLU A 160 9.42 20.97 1.90
C GLU A 160 9.89 20.45 0.54
N GLU A 161 11.14 20.69 0.17
CA GLU A 161 11.70 20.25 -1.11
C GLU A 161 12.17 18.78 -1.09
N VAL A 162 12.19 18.14 0.08
CA VAL A 162 12.60 16.73 0.21
C VAL A 162 11.64 15.84 -0.58
N PRO A 163 12.11 14.97 -1.49
CA PRO A 163 11.25 14.01 -2.18
C PRO A 163 10.49 13.12 -1.19
N PHE A 164 9.18 12.91 -1.44
CA PHE A 164 8.31 12.18 -0.51
C PHE A 164 8.84 10.78 -0.18
N ILE A 165 9.39 10.07 -1.17
CA ILE A 165 9.96 8.73 -0.97
C ILE A 165 11.16 8.74 -0.03
N VAL A 166 12.03 9.77 -0.12
CA VAL A 166 13.18 9.95 0.76
C VAL A 166 12.72 10.23 2.19
N LEU A 167 11.68 11.06 2.33
CA LEU A 167 11.10 11.38 3.62
C LEU A 167 10.47 10.15 4.30
N VAL A 168 9.67 9.36 3.57
CA VAL A 168 9.09 8.11 4.09
C VAL A 168 10.18 7.13 4.52
N THR A 169 11.24 6.98 3.72
CA THR A 169 12.37 6.11 4.06
C THR A 169 13.08 6.58 5.33
N ALA A 170 13.33 7.89 5.44
CA ALA A 170 13.95 8.48 6.63
C ALA A 170 13.08 8.31 7.89
N PHE A 171 11.76 8.46 7.73
CA PHE A 171 10.78 8.24 8.79
C PHE A 171 10.81 6.78 9.28
N VAL A 172 10.73 5.80 8.37
CA VAL A 172 10.79 4.36 8.73
C VAL A 172 12.08 4.04 9.49
N LEU A 173 13.22 4.53 9.02
CA LEU A 173 14.50 4.35 9.73
C LEU A 173 14.48 4.99 11.14
N SER A 174 13.90 6.18 11.26
CA SER A 174 13.73 6.87 12.53
C SER A 174 12.83 6.10 13.49
N GLU A 175 11.72 5.55 13.00
CA GLU A 175 10.77 4.73 13.76
C GLU A 175 11.40 3.43 14.26
N LEU A 176 12.10 2.71 13.38
CA LEU A 176 12.82 1.48 13.73
C LEU A 176 13.84 1.76 14.83
N LYS A 177 14.68 2.77 14.65
CA LYS A 177 15.69 3.13 15.63
C LYS A 177 15.10 3.53 16.98
N THR A 178 14.02 4.30 16.96
CA THR A 178 13.32 4.71 18.17
C THR A 178 12.67 3.51 18.87
N GLY A 179 12.03 2.62 18.10
CA GLY A 179 11.45 1.39 18.63
C GLY A 179 12.50 0.50 19.32
N PHE A 180 13.64 0.27 18.66
CA PHE A 180 14.73 -0.52 19.26
C PHE A 180 15.36 0.15 20.47
N GLN A 181 15.56 1.47 20.45
CA GLN A 181 16.08 2.19 21.60
C GLN A 181 15.16 2.08 22.82
N MET A 182 13.85 2.25 22.62
CA MET A 182 12.86 2.08 23.69
C MET A 182 12.81 0.63 24.20
N GLY A 183 12.83 -0.33 23.29
CA GLY A 183 12.81 -1.74 23.66
C GLY A 183 14.08 -2.22 24.37
N PHE A 184 15.22 -1.60 24.09
CA PHE A 184 16.47 -1.91 24.81
C PHE A 184 16.53 -1.32 26.22
N LEU A 185 15.79 -0.22 26.46
CA LEU A 185 15.70 0.42 27.79
C LEU A 185 14.67 -0.26 28.71
N LEU A 186 13.78 -1.10 28.17
CA LEU A 186 12.77 -1.88 28.90
C LEU A 186 13.34 -3.18 29.44
#